data_6df31396ada0a87733b633eb864e2ccf
#
_entry.id   6df31396ada0a87733b633eb864e2ccf
#
_cell.length_a   1.000
_cell.length_b   1.000
_cell.length_c   1.000
_cell.angle_alpha   90.00
_cell.angle_beta   90.00
_cell.angle_gamma   90.00
#
_symmetry.space_group_name_H-M   'P 1'
#
loop_
_entity.id
_entity.type
_entity.pdbx_description
1 polymer ?
#
loop_
_entity_poly.entity_id
_entity_poly.type
_entity_poly.pdbx_seq_one_letter_code
_entity_poly.pdbx_strand_id
1 'polypeptide(L)'
;MSSRSVSRWRRGVAVALTAVALGAAISACSPPSSGGATPHELRIGMQAGPGTLDPATINQNSQWFVDLAYSSLINAASDGTYRPGLATEWGYVGQGNTKFQLTLREGVKFSDGSELTAEGVKKHLEYVKGAGGQMSGTLATLKSIDVAGPLKLVLTFSAPNPDLPFYFAQSGVGIADVISPKGLDNKKLLGTETAGAGPYVLDSSATVANDTYVYKPNPNYWDKANVHWDKVTIKIIPNLNSLLNALKSGQIDFSTGDYTTAAEAEKAGLQTHFTPNVFSGLNLLDRGGKLAPQLADQRVRQAINYAIDRRSIVDAIYGKYGSPTTQTTHGAGYLKELDDKYPYDPAKAKQLLAEAGYPNGFTLSVVSTPFFNGDTMVQAIAGQLKSVGITLKVDSKSDVNEFISKMASAEYPAAWIGFGTLPMFVASQNLYGPSALFNAFKSTDPELTKLTNELAVAPQSQAAAISEKIEARLVDLAWYAPVGWAPLGQYATKKIDPAAVTTTTGEHPIVTIIDVKPASGS
;
A
#
# COMPACT_ATOMS: atom_id res chain seq x y z
N MET A 1 29.25 12.79 -66.67
CA MET A 1 29.41 14.11 -67.28
C MET A 1 29.48 15.12 -66.15
N SER A 2 30.61 15.63 -65.98
CA SER A 2 31.16 16.98 -65.79
C SER A 2 30.89 17.56 -64.44
N SER A 3 31.83 17.55 -63.52
CA SER A 3 33.17 18.17 -63.42
C SER A 3 33.17 19.68 -63.15
N ARG A 4 34.01 19.96 -62.12
CA ARG A 4 34.84 21.17 -61.89
C ARG A 4 34.36 22.04 -60.72
N SER A 5 35.16 22.40 -59.87
CA SER A 5 36.57 22.53 -59.47
C SER A 5 36.77 23.88 -58.75
N VAL A 6 37.33 23.81 -57.53
CA VAL A 6 38.56 24.52 -57.10
C VAL A 6 38.60 26.04 -57.16
N SER A 7 38.80 26.73 -56.01
CA SER A 7 40.10 27.38 -55.84
C SER A 7 40.28 28.00 -54.46
N ARG A 8 41.46 27.75 -53.95
CA ARG A 8 42.14 28.37 -52.78
C ARG A 8 42.41 29.83 -53.02
N TRP A 9 42.52 30.66 -51.99
CA TRP A 9 43.63 31.61 -51.84
C TRP A 9 43.95 31.90 -50.38
N ARG A 10 45.26 31.76 -50.08
CA ARG A 10 45.97 32.12 -48.85
C ARG A 10 46.51 33.51 -48.97
N ARG A 11 46.79 34.18 -47.82
CA ARG A 11 47.91 35.14 -47.47
C ARG A 11 47.37 35.93 -46.26
N GLY A 12 47.97 36.07 -45.07
CA GLY A 12 49.35 36.03 -44.63
C GLY A 12 49.78 37.38 -44.06
N VAL A 13 50.54 37.37 -42.95
CA VAL A 13 51.31 38.50 -42.34
C VAL A 13 50.58 39.17 -41.13
N ALA A 14 50.89 39.00 -39.90
CA ALA A 14 52.08 39.04 -39.01
C ALA A 14 52.39 40.45 -38.39
N VAL A 15 52.50 40.44 -37.01
CA VAL A 15 53.36 41.24 -36.13
C VAL A 15 52.89 42.65 -35.74
N ALA A 16 52.68 42.88 -34.41
CA ALA A 16 53.62 43.55 -33.51
C ALA A 16 53.12 43.60 -32.05
N LEU A 17 54.01 43.22 -31.14
CA LEU A 17 53.94 43.45 -29.69
C LEU A 17 54.06 44.94 -29.37
N THR A 18 53.30 45.41 -28.36
CA THR A 18 53.82 46.43 -27.43
C THR A 18 53.14 46.26 -26.07
N ALA A 19 53.93 45.97 -25.06
CA ALA A 19 53.56 45.95 -23.62
C ALA A 19 53.57 47.36 -23.06
N VAL A 20 52.47 47.75 -22.37
CA VAL A 20 52.52 48.85 -21.38
C VAL A 20 51.74 48.40 -20.18
N ALA A 21 52.50 48.23 -19.08
CA ALA A 21 51.93 48.03 -17.76
C ALA A 21 51.44 49.37 -17.19
N LEU A 22 50.18 49.46 -16.81
CA LEU A 22 49.69 50.47 -15.87
C LEU A 22 48.75 49.79 -14.88
N GLY A 23 49.18 49.70 -13.63
CA GLY A 23 48.36 49.24 -12.51
C GLY A 23 47.23 50.23 -12.23
N ALA A 24 46.01 49.73 -12.18
CA ALA A 24 44.91 50.40 -11.51
C ALA A 24 44.18 49.33 -10.65
N ALA A 25 44.25 49.56 -9.35
CA ALA A 25 43.49 48.79 -8.38
C ALA A 25 41.99 49.01 -8.63
N ILE A 26 41.34 47.99 -9.21
CA ILE A 26 39.88 47.90 -9.22
C ILE A 26 39.50 47.07 -8.00
N SER A 27 39.08 47.76 -6.94
CA SER A 27 38.36 47.14 -5.82
C SER A 27 37.09 46.54 -6.39
N ALA A 28 37.11 45.25 -6.70
CA ALA A 28 35.90 44.52 -7.01
C ALA A 28 35.04 44.45 -5.74
N CYS A 29 34.01 45.27 -5.66
CA CYS A 29 32.86 45.00 -4.82
C CYS A 29 32.22 43.70 -5.34
N SER A 30 32.65 42.57 -4.79
CA SER A 30 31.85 41.36 -4.83
C SER A 30 30.56 41.67 -4.08
N PRO A 31 29.39 41.54 -4.69
CA PRO A 31 28.15 41.55 -3.91
C PRO A 31 28.28 40.43 -2.86
N PRO A 32 27.79 40.67 -1.63
CA PRO A 32 27.76 39.60 -0.66
C PRO A 32 26.99 38.46 -1.32
N SER A 33 27.64 37.31 -1.52
CA SER A 33 26.97 36.09 -1.78
C SER A 33 26.05 35.84 -0.57
N SER A 34 24.78 36.21 -0.71
CA SER A 34 23.74 35.65 0.11
C SER A 34 23.89 34.16 -0.10
N GLY A 35 24.52 33.47 0.83
CA GLY A 35 24.54 32.04 0.95
C GLY A 35 23.09 31.60 1.21
N GLY A 36 22.28 31.58 0.18
CA GLY A 36 21.04 30.90 0.19
C GLY A 36 21.37 29.43 0.38
N ALA A 37 21.12 28.90 1.56
CA ALA A 37 21.17 27.47 1.78
C ALA A 37 20.42 26.82 0.62
N THR A 38 21.03 25.83 -0.02
CA THR A 38 20.36 25.06 -1.07
C THR A 38 19.08 24.51 -0.45
N PRO A 39 17.90 24.76 -1.03
CA PRO A 39 16.64 24.31 -0.42
C PRO A 39 16.73 22.80 -0.16
N HIS A 40 16.36 22.39 1.05
CA HIS A 40 16.25 20.97 1.38
C HIS A 40 15.07 20.41 0.59
N GLU A 41 15.34 19.80 -0.58
CA GLU A 41 14.33 19.23 -1.46
C GLU A 41 14.31 17.71 -1.34
N LEU A 42 13.12 17.15 -1.15
CA LEU A 42 12.83 15.72 -1.32
C LEU A 42 12.28 15.45 -2.72
N ARG A 43 12.97 14.59 -3.47
CA ARG A 43 12.53 14.18 -4.80
C ARG A 43 12.13 12.72 -4.79
N ILE A 44 10.86 12.45 -5.09
CA ILE A 44 10.24 11.13 -5.04
C ILE A 44 9.98 10.65 -6.46
N GLY A 45 10.25 9.38 -6.74
CA GLY A 45 9.85 8.74 -7.99
C GLY A 45 8.63 7.85 -7.79
N MET A 46 7.62 8.00 -8.65
CA MET A 46 6.43 7.15 -8.71
C MET A 46 6.24 6.59 -10.11
N GLN A 47 5.69 5.36 -10.23
CA GLN A 47 5.46 4.74 -11.54
C GLN A 47 4.25 5.30 -12.27
N ALA A 48 3.28 5.83 -11.56
CA ALA A 48 2.05 6.38 -12.15
C ALA A 48 1.63 7.66 -11.42
N GLY A 49 0.95 8.54 -12.13
CA GLY A 49 0.29 9.69 -11.55
C GLY A 49 -0.98 9.30 -10.79
N PRO A 50 -1.53 10.24 -9.99
CA PRO A 50 -2.65 9.95 -9.08
C PRO A 50 -3.99 9.75 -9.80
N GLY A 51 -4.11 10.13 -11.06
CA GLY A 51 -5.38 10.18 -11.79
C GLY A 51 -6.30 11.31 -11.28
N THR A 52 -6.36 11.49 -9.97
CA THR A 52 -7.08 12.56 -9.26
C THR A 52 -6.33 12.87 -7.97
N LEU A 53 -6.48 14.10 -7.45
CA LEU A 53 -5.99 14.51 -6.13
C LEU A 53 -7.13 14.61 -5.10
N ASP A 54 -8.35 14.23 -5.49
CA ASP A 54 -9.49 14.14 -4.57
C ASP A 54 -9.34 12.93 -3.65
N PRO A 55 -9.12 13.11 -2.35
CA PRO A 55 -8.94 12.01 -1.40
C PRO A 55 -10.09 11.01 -1.43
N ALA A 56 -11.33 11.47 -1.67
CA ALA A 56 -12.50 10.60 -1.65
C ALA A 56 -12.54 9.60 -2.81
N THR A 57 -11.80 9.84 -3.90
CA THR A 57 -11.82 9.01 -5.11
C THR A 57 -10.46 8.51 -5.57
N ILE A 58 -9.38 8.95 -4.93
CA ILE A 58 -8.02 8.48 -5.22
C ILE A 58 -7.88 6.98 -4.90
N ASN A 59 -7.01 6.28 -5.62
CA ASN A 59 -6.67 4.91 -5.29
C ASN A 59 -5.50 4.83 -4.29
N GLN A 60 -5.43 3.75 -3.54
CA GLN A 60 -4.44 3.55 -2.48
C GLN A 60 -2.97 3.61 -2.98
N ASN A 61 -2.70 3.17 -4.21
CA ASN A 61 -1.35 3.23 -4.78
C ASN A 61 -0.86 4.66 -5.03
N SER A 62 -1.75 5.64 -5.00
CA SER A 62 -1.47 7.07 -5.21
C SER A 62 -1.52 7.87 -3.89
N GLN A 63 -1.53 7.22 -2.76
CA GLN A 63 -1.70 7.83 -1.44
C GLN A 63 -0.66 8.93 -1.16
N TRP A 64 0.60 8.76 -1.55
CA TRP A 64 1.64 9.77 -1.28
C TRP A 64 1.34 11.16 -1.85
N PHE A 65 0.54 11.26 -2.92
CA PHE A 65 0.14 12.56 -3.48
C PHE A 65 -0.80 13.33 -2.56
N VAL A 66 -1.63 12.63 -1.79
CA VAL A 66 -2.58 13.25 -0.86
C VAL A 66 -2.02 13.34 0.56
N ASP A 67 -1.26 12.38 1.05
CA ASP A 67 -0.66 12.40 2.39
C ASP A 67 0.21 13.64 2.63
N LEU A 68 0.86 14.16 1.57
CA LEU A 68 1.63 15.42 1.67
C LEU A 68 0.75 16.63 1.99
N ALA A 69 -0.50 16.66 1.52
CA ALA A 69 -1.35 17.83 1.59
C ALA A 69 -2.52 17.70 2.56
N TYR A 70 -2.84 16.50 2.99
CA TYR A 70 -3.93 16.22 3.92
C TYR A 70 -3.37 15.63 5.21
N SER A 71 -4.04 15.92 6.32
CA SER A 71 -3.79 15.26 7.60
C SER A 71 -4.90 14.28 7.89
N SER A 72 -4.52 13.12 8.35
CA SER A 72 -5.45 12.08 8.76
C SER A 72 -6.10 12.39 10.11
N LEU A 73 -7.30 11.86 10.33
CA LEU A 73 -7.97 11.94 11.65
C LEU A 73 -7.12 11.24 12.73
N ILE A 74 -6.57 10.08 12.40
CA ILE A 74 -5.69 9.29 13.25
C ILE A 74 -4.40 9.04 12.47
N ASN A 75 -3.24 9.03 13.12
CA ASN A 75 -1.99 8.66 12.50
C ASN A 75 -1.65 7.20 12.82
N ALA A 76 -1.20 6.44 11.83
CA ALA A 76 -0.59 5.13 12.04
C ALA A 76 0.93 5.33 12.26
N ALA A 77 1.44 4.74 13.32
CA ALA A 77 2.87 4.75 13.59
C ALA A 77 3.56 3.54 12.93
N SER A 78 4.86 3.66 12.71
CA SER A 78 5.68 2.59 12.11
C SER A 78 5.73 1.31 12.95
N ASP A 79 5.36 1.33 14.22
CA ASP A 79 5.22 0.17 15.11
C ASP A 79 3.80 -0.47 15.09
N GLY A 80 2.91 0.00 14.18
CA GLY A 80 1.53 -0.45 14.06
C GLY A 80 0.57 0.17 15.08
N THR A 81 1.04 1.05 15.97
CA THR A 81 0.18 1.75 16.93
C THR A 81 -0.49 2.97 16.30
N TYR A 82 -1.59 3.41 16.91
CA TYR A 82 -2.29 4.62 16.50
C TYR A 82 -1.89 5.82 17.36
N ARG A 83 -1.66 6.96 16.72
CA ARG A 83 -1.27 8.23 17.35
C ARG A 83 -2.25 9.35 16.99
N PRO A 84 -2.36 10.39 17.85
CA PRO A 84 -3.17 11.56 17.53
C PRO A 84 -2.77 12.23 16.22
N GLY A 85 -3.76 12.41 15.33
CA GLY A 85 -3.71 13.22 14.13
C GLY A 85 -4.55 14.48 14.31
N LEU A 86 -5.53 14.70 13.42
CA LEU A 86 -6.55 15.73 13.59
C LEU A 86 -7.53 15.41 14.73
N ALA A 87 -7.71 14.15 15.08
CA ALA A 87 -8.35 13.72 16.32
C ALA A 87 -7.28 13.52 17.41
N THR A 88 -7.52 14.07 18.60
CA THR A 88 -6.67 13.89 19.79
C THR A 88 -7.10 12.73 20.64
N GLU A 89 -8.39 12.40 20.57
CA GLU A 89 -9.01 11.27 21.29
C GLU A 89 -10.05 10.60 20.38
N TRP A 90 -10.15 9.29 20.49
CA TRP A 90 -11.16 8.49 19.80
C TRP A 90 -11.47 7.21 20.53
N GLY A 91 -12.62 6.62 20.22
CA GLY A 91 -12.98 5.32 20.77
C GLY A 91 -14.45 4.97 20.58
N TYR A 92 -14.75 3.70 20.86
CA TYR A 92 -16.12 3.23 20.84
C TYR A 92 -16.87 3.67 22.08
N VAL A 93 -18.15 4.02 21.90
CA VAL A 93 -19.05 4.43 22.99
C VAL A 93 -20.13 3.36 23.18
N GLY A 94 -20.23 2.84 24.38
CA GLY A 94 -21.12 1.71 24.69
C GLY A 94 -20.56 0.37 24.23
N GLN A 95 -21.45 -0.59 24.01
CA GLN A 95 -21.10 -1.94 23.58
C GLN A 95 -21.42 -2.15 22.08
N GLY A 96 -20.76 -3.13 21.46
CA GLY A 96 -21.13 -3.62 20.13
C GLY A 96 -20.55 -2.82 18.97
N ASN A 97 -19.57 -1.95 19.19
CA ASN A 97 -18.79 -1.23 18.16
C ASN A 97 -19.65 -0.54 17.08
N THR A 98 -20.84 -0.05 17.48
CA THR A 98 -21.78 0.66 16.59
C THR A 98 -21.77 2.16 16.75
N LYS A 99 -21.09 2.69 17.80
CA LYS A 99 -20.92 4.14 17.99
C LYS A 99 -19.44 4.43 18.20
N PHE A 100 -18.94 5.42 17.47
CA PHE A 100 -17.55 5.84 17.54
C PHE A 100 -17.47 7.35 17.75
N GLN A 101 -16.71 7.77 18.75
CA GLN A 101 -16.53 9.17 19.11
C GLN A 101 -15.16 9.65 18.64
N LEU A 102 -15.10 10.89 18.17
CA LEU A 102 -13.88 11.63 17.85
C LEU A 102 -13.89 12.96 18.60
N THR A 103 -12.76 13.30 19.23
CA THR A 103 -12.47 14.65 19.75
C THR A 103 -11.36 15.24 18.89
N LEU A 104 -11.64 16.36 18.23
CA LEU A 104 -10.73 16.99 17.29
C LEU A 104 -9.73 17.91 18.00
N ARG A 105 -8.60 18.13 17.35
CA ARG A 105 -7.54 19.06 17.77
C ARG A 105 -8.02 20.50 17.63
N GLU A 106 -7.81 21.30 18.67
CA GLU A 106 -8.12 22.72 18.67
C GLU A 106 -7.10 23.54 17.87
N GLY A 107 -7.55 24.63 17.24
CA GLY A 107 -6.70 25.62 16.56
C GLY A 107 -6.10 25.17 15.23
N VAL A 108 -6.48 24.02 14.68
CA VAL A 108 -6.01 23.55 13.37
C VAL A 108 -6.68 24.37 12.27
N LYS A 109 -5.84 24.84 11.32
CA LYS A 109 -6.28 25.49 10.08
C LYS A 109 -5.89 24.68 8.86
N PHE A 110 -6.79 24.64 7.91
CA PHE A 110 -6.51 24.10 6.58
C PHE A 110 -5.60 25.05 5.78
N SER A 111 -5.05 24.58 4.68
CA SER A 111 -4.20 25.37 3.77
C SER A 111 -4.90 26.63 3.24
N ASP A 112 -6.21 26.60 3.10
CA ASP A 112 -7.07 27.72 2.65
C ASP A 112 -7.47 28.68 3.78
N GLY A 113 -6.96 28.48 5.00
CA GLY A 113 -7.21 29.29 6.19
C GLY A 113 -8.52 29.00 6.93
N SER A 114 -9.37 28.09 6.43
CA SER A 114 -10.57 27.65 7.18
C SER A 114 -10.18 26.82 8.40
N GLU A 115 -11.03 26.78 9.42
CA GLU A 115 -10.76 26.10 10.67
C GLU A 115 -11.31 24.66 10.66
N LEU A 116 -10.60 23.76 11.34
CA LEU A 116 -11.08 22.40 11.61
C LEU A 116 -12.22 22.46 12.63
N THR A 117 -13.37 21.93 12.26
CA THR A 117 -14.54 21.82 13.13
C THR A 117 -15.21 20.46 13.00
N ALA A 118 -15.99 20.06 14.00
CA ALA A 118 -16.77 18.83 13.94
C ALA A 118 -17.77 18.82 12.76
N GLU A 119 -18.37 19.97 12.44
CA GLU A 119 -19.27 20.12 11.30
C GLU A 119 -18.52 19.98 9.96
N GLY A 120 -17.28 20.48 9.86
CA GLY A 120 -16.42 20.28 8.68
C GLY A 120 -16.08 18.82 8.45
N VAL A 121 -15.69 18.09 9.50
CA VAL A 121 -15.41 16.65 9.44
C VAL A 121 -16.67 15.85 9.08
N LYS A 122 -17.84 16.22 9.62
CA LYS A 122 -19.13 15.61 9.22
C LYS A 122 -19.37 15.75 7.72
N LYS A 123 -19.25 16.96 7.16
CA LYS A 123 -19.40 17.21 5.72
C LYS A 123 -18.42 16.40 4.89
N HIS A 124 -17.16 16.29 5.34
CA HIS A 124 -16.16 15.46 4.70
C HIS A 124 -16.58 13.98 4.65
N LEU A 125 -16.96 13.38 5.77
CA LEU A 125 -17.38 11.98 5.84
C LEU A 125 -18.65 11.69 5.03
N GLU A 126 -19.61 12.62 5.01
CA GLU A 126 -20.80 12.54 4.15
C GLU A 126 -20.42 12.59 2.67
N TYR A 127 -19.45 13.44 2.31
CA TYR A 127 -18.92 13.49 0.94
C TYR A 127 -18.26 12.19 0.55
N VAL A 128 -17.33 11.66 1.34
CA VAL A 128 -16.64 10.39 1.08
C VAL A 128 -17.63 9.24 0.93
N LYS A 129 -18.64 9.17 1.80
CA LYS A 129 -19.71 8.15 1.71
C LYS A 129 -20.42 8.15 0.36
N GLY A 130 -20.64 9.35 -0.23
CA GLY A 130 -21.34 9.53 -1.51
C GLY A 130 -20.45 9.55 -2.75
N ALA A 131 -19.12 9.61 -2.60
CA ALA A 131 -18.20 9.84 -3.72
C ALA A 131 -18.00 8.62 -4.63
N GLY A 132 -18.32 7.40 -4.17
CA GLY A 132 -18.14 6.17 -4.94
C GLY A 132 -16.68 5.69 -5.07
N GLY A 133 -15.78 6.26 -4.28
CA GLY A 133 -14.40 5.83 -4.22
C GLY A 133 -14.22 4.48 -3.51
N GLN A 134 -12.99 3.97 -3.52
CA GLN A 134 -12.63 2.65 -2.99
C GLN A 134 -13.12 2.42 -1.54
N MET A 135 -13.06 3.44 -0.70
CA MET A 135 -13.41 3.35 0.73
C MET A 135 -14.85 3.78 1.06
N SER A 136 -15.63 4.25 0.08
CA SER A 136 -17.03 4.68 0.32
C SER A 136 -17.89 3.55 0.92
N GLY A 137 -17.62 2.29 0.55
CA GLY A 137 -18.30 1.11 1.09
C GLY A 137 -18.12 0.92 2.60
N THR A 138 -17.01 1.36 3.18
CA THR A 138 -16.74 1.30 4.63
C THR A 138 -17.74 2.13 5.44
N LEU A 139 -18.23 3.23 4.85
CA LEU A 139 -19.24 4.10 5.44
C LEU A 139 -20.68 3.72 5.05
N ALA A 140 -20.89 2.60 4.35
CA ALA A 140 -22.23 2.18 3.91
C ALA A 140 -23.21 1.98 5.07
N THR A 141 -22.72 1.47 6.21
CA THR A 141 -23.50 1.25 7.42
C THR A 141 -23.64 2.49 8.33
N LEU A 142 -22.99 3.62 8.00
CA LEU A 142 -23.08 4.86 8.74
C LEU A 142 -24.49 5.44 8.65
N LYS A 143 -25.19 5.56 9.82
CA LYS A 143 -26.55 6.09 9.95
C LYS A 143 -26.59 7.58 10.20
N SER A 144 -25.81 8.06 11.18
CA SER A 144 -25.76 9.46 11.56
C SER A 144 -24.37 9.87 12.02
N ILE A 145 -24.11 11.16 11.90
CA ILE A 145 -22.98 11.85 12.51
C ILE A 145 -23.55 12.98 13.36
N ASP A 146 -23.47 12.81 14.67
CA ASP A 146 -23.99 13.75 15.64
C ASP A 146 -22.87 14.68 16.11
N VAL A 147 -23.00 15.99 15.86
CA VAL A 147 -22.06 17.00 16.32
C VAL A 147 -22.40 17.34 17.78
N ALA A 148 -21.57 16.83 18.71
CA ALA A 148 -21.76 16.98 20.15
C ALA A 148 -21.06 18.22 20.73
N GLY A 149 -20.45 19.05 19.88
CA GLY A 149 -19.75 20.27 20.24
C GLY A 149 -18.86 20.74 19.07
N PRO A 150 -18.19 21.90 19.19
CA PRO A 150 -17.40 22.47 18.09
C PRO A 150 -16.31 21.53 17.56
N LEU A 151 -15.75 20.67 18.44
CA LEU A 151 -14.66 19.76 18.16
C LEU A 151 -14.99 18.29 18.50
N LYS A 152 -16.26 17.97 18.72
CA LYS A 152 -16.66 16.62 19.13
C LYS A 152 -17.78 16.08 18.26
N LEU A 153 -17.61 14.87 17.75
CA LEU A 153 -18.61 14.17 16.95
C LEU A 153 -18.72 12.71 17.35
N VAL A 154 -19.93 12.16 17.16
CA VAL A 154 -20.24 10.75 17.38
C VAL A 154 -20.84 10.17 16.11
N LEU A 155 -20.19 9.15 15.57
CA LEU A 155 -20.65 8.39 14.42
C LEU A 155 -21.49 7.22 14.91
N THR A 156 -22.67 7.01 14.33
CA THR A 156 -23.55 5.87 14.64
C THR A 156 -23.72 4.99 13.40
N PHE A 157 -23.44 3.71 13.54
CA PHE A 157 -23.53 2.70 12.47
C PHE A 157 -24.70 1.74 12.71
N SER A 158 -25.24 1.15 11.64
CA SER A 158 -26.30 0.15 11.69
C SER A 158 -25.81 -1.27 11.99
N ALA A 159 -24.51 -1.49 11.85
CA ALA A 159 -23.83 -2.75 12.14
C ALA A 159 -22.51 -2.47 12.85
N PRO A 160 -21.97 -3.44 13.60
CA PRO A 160 -20.64 -3.33 14.20
C PRO A 160 -19.57 -3.02 13.17
N ASN A 161 -18.62 -2.15 13.54
CA ASN A 161 -17.40 -1.91 12.79
C ASN A 161 -16.24 -1.73 13.78
N PRO A 162 -15.49 -2.79 14.12
CA PRO A 162 -14.41 -2.74 15.12
C PRO A 162 -13.14 -2.07 14.61
N ASP A 163 -13.00 -1.85 13.28
CA ASP A 163 -11.76 -1.40 12.65
C ASP A 163 -11.81 0.08 12.21
N LEU A 164 -12.68 0.90 12.81
CA LEU A 164 -12.74 2.33 12.51
C LEU A 164 -11.40 3.05 12.71
N PRO A 165 -10.57 2.75 13.73
CA PRO A 165 -9.24 3.36 13.83
C PRO A 165 -8.35 3.11 12.61
N PHE A 166 -8.41 1.91 12.02
CA PHE A 166 -7.70 1.58 10.78
C PHE A 166 -8.15 2.48 9.62
N TYR A 167 -9.45 2.65 9.43
CA TYR A 167 -10.00 3.46 8.35
C TYR A 167 -9.81 4.97 8.55
N PHE A 168 -9.70 5.44 9.79
CA PHE A 168 -9.43 6.84 10.10
C PHE A 168 -7.94 7.17 10.19
N ALA A 169 -7.07 6.17 10.04
CA ALA A 169 -5.63 6.34 9.86
C ALA A 169 -5.26 6.45 8.37
N GLN A 170 -3.99 6.74 8.08
CA GLN A 170 -3.49 6.91 6.70
C GLN A 170 -3.75 5.73 5.77
N SER A 171 -3.92 4.52 6.32
CA SER A 171 -4.33 3.33 5.56
C SER A 171 -5.77 3.41 4.99
N GLY A 172 -6.59 4.30 5.52
CA GLY A 172 -7.95 4.54 5.09
C GLY A 172 -8.07 5.70 4.11
N VAL A 173 -7.34 5.65 3.00
CA VAL A 173 -7.33 6.71 1.97
C VAL A 173 -8.73 7.25 1.71
N GLY A 174 -8.87 8.57 1.77
CA GLY A 174 -10.12 9.28 1.55
C GLY A 174 -10.99 9.44 2.80
N ILE A 175 -11.12 8.44 3.65
CA ILE A 175 -11.87 8.57 4.91
C ILE A 175 -11.04 9.35 5.93
N ALA A 176 -9.75 9.07 6.00
CA ALA A 176 -8.84 9.68 6.94
C ALA A 176 -8.49 11.13 6.59
N ASP A 177 -8.33 11.43 5.31
CA ASP A 177 -7.73 12.65 4.76
C ASP A 177 -8.75 13.79 4.67
N VAL A 178 -8.88 14.58 5.74
CA VAL A 178 -9.95 15.56 5.87
C VAL A 178 -9.82 16.71 4.87
N ILE A 179 -10.84 16.88 4.04
CA ILE A 179 -10.99 17.98 3.07
C ILE A 179 -11.54 19.21 3.79
N SER A 180 -11.01 20.39 3.50
CA SER A 180 -11.49 21.65 4.05
C SER A 180 -12.94 21.95 3.65
N PRO A 181 -13.69 22.73 4.44
CA PRO A 181 -15.03 23.18 4.05
C PRO A 181 -15.07 23.90 2.70
N LYS A 182 -14.09 24.78 2.42
CA LYS A 182 -13.99 25.48 1.12
C LYS A 182 -13.69 24.55 -0.05
N GLY A 183 -12.85 23.52 0.18
CA GLY A 183 -12.60 22.47 -0.82
C GLY A 183 -13.87 21.69 -1.15
N LEU A 184 -14.67 21.35 -0.13
CA LEU A 184 -15.97 20.69 -0.31
C LEU A 184 -17.01 21.56 -1.03
N ASP A 185 -16.95 22.89 -0.88
CA ASP A 185 -17.80 23.81 -1.61
C ASP A 185 -17.41 23.90 -3.10
N ASN A 186 -16.15 23.59 -3.45
CA ASN A 186 -15.64 23.62 -4.82
C ASN A 186 -14.99 22.29 -5.25
N LYS A 187 -15.76 21.22 -5.18
CA LYS A 187 -15.30 19.83 -5.44
C LYS A 187 -14.62 19.61 -6.80
N LYS A 188 -14.92 20.44 -7.81
CA LYS A 188 -14.30 20.34 -9.14
C LYS A 188 -12.80 20.58 -9.11
N LEU A 189 -12.30 21.33 -8.15
CA LEU A 189 -10.86 21.60 -8.00
C LEU A 189 -10.11 20.47 -7.27
N LEU A 190 -10.81 19.64 -6.48
CA LEU A 190 -10.17 18.56 -5.71
C LEU A 190 -9.42 17.54 -6.58
N GLY A 191 -9.79 17.41 -7.85
CA GLY A 191 -9.07 16.53 -8.78
C GLY A 191 -7.69 17.04 -9.20
N THR A 192 -7.42 18.34 -9.06
CA THR A 192 -6.21 19.01 -9.56
C THR A 192 -5.51 19.91 -8.55
N GLU A 193 -6.16 20.20 -7.42
CA GLU A 193 -5.65 21.04 -6.32
C GLU A 193 -5.82 20.34 -4.98
N THR A 194 -5.16 20.84 -3.96
CA THR A 194 -5.24 20.29 -2.61
C THR A 194 -5.91 21.28 -1.64
N ALA A 195 -6.73 20.75 -0.74
CA ALA A 195 -7.52 21.52 0.23
C ALA A 195 -7.51 20.83 1.61
N GLY A 196 -6.34 20.50 2.10
CA GLY A 196 -6.15 19.75 3.35
C GLY A 196 -5.44 20.55 4.44
N ALA A 197 -5.20 19.90 5.57
CA ALA A 197 -4.44 20.40 6.71
C ALA A 197 -3.07 19.70 6.87
N GLY A 198 -2.51 19.16 5.78
CA GLY A 198 -1.23 18.48 5.76
C GLY A 198 -0.03 19.40 5.82
N PRO A 199 1.20 18.84 5.93
CA PRO A 199 2.44 19.61 6.06
C PRO A 199 2.78 20.42 4.82
N TYR A 200 2.28 20.05 3.65
CA TYR A 200 2.56 20.72 2.38
C TYR A 200 1.28 21.10 1.64
N VAL A 201 1.44 21.94 0.64
CA VAL A 201 0.40 22.36 -0.30
C VAL A 201 0.91 22.18 -1.71
N LEU A 202 0.08 21.68 -2.61
CA LEU A 202 0.46 21.57 -4.03
C LEU A 202 0.74 22.96 -4.61
N ASP A 203 1.86 23.11 -5.29
CA ASP A 203 2.15 24.28 -6.10
C ASP A 203 1.67 24.01 -7.54
N SER A 204 0.43 24.38 -7.82
CA SER A 204 -0.17 24.16 -9.14
C SER A 204 0.54 24.90 -10.26
N SER A 205 1.25 26.00 -9.95
CA SER A 205 2.01 26.76 -10.94
C SER A 205 3.29 26.05 -11.41
N ALA A 206 3.84 25.17 -10.56
CA ALA A 206 5.03 24.39 -10.82
C ALA A 206 4.72 22.91 -11.14
N THR A 207 3.45 22.51 -11.03
CA THR A 207 3.00 21.13 -11.27
C THR A 207 2.63 20.92 -12.74
N VAL A 208 3.09 19.80 -13.30
CA VAL A 208 2.70 19.31 -14.63
C VAL A 208 2.02 17.95 -14.45
N ALA A 209 0.73 17.90 -14.71
CA ALA A 209 -0.08 16.69 -14.50
C ALA A 209 0.50 15.48 -15.26
N ASN A 210 0.54 14.32 -14.58
CA ASN A 210 1.11 13.06 -15.07
C ASN A 210 2.62 13.09 -15.41
N ASP A 211 3.33 14.14 -14.95
CA ASP A 211 4.78 14.25 -15.10
C ASP A 211 5.45 14.61 -13.77
N THR A 212 5.11 15.78 -13.22
CA THR A 212 5.78 16.31 -12.02
C THR A 212 4.78 17.05 -11.13
N TYR A 213 4.72 16.66 -9.86
CA TYR A 213 3.90 17.31 -8.84
C TYR A 213 4.82 17.97 -7.80
N VAL A 214 4.63 19.26 -7.59
CA VAL A 214 5.47 20.07 -6.71
C VAL A 214 4.67 20.54 -5.51
N TYR A 215 5.25 20.36 -4.32
CA TYR A 215 4.66 20.75 -3.05
C TYR A 215 5.59 21.71 -2.32
N LYS A 216 5.01 22.69 -1.65
CA LYS A 216 5.67 23.65 -0.77
C LYS A 216 5.11 23.58 0.65
N PRO A 217 5.87 23.96 1.69
CA PRO A 217 5.39 23.95 3.06
C PRO A 217 4.04 24.66 3.22
N ASN A 218 3.13 24.07 3.98
CA ASN A 218 1.87 24.70 4.34
C ASN A 218 2.10 25.70 5.49
N PRO A 219 1.92 27.00 5.29
CA PRO A 219 2.13 28.00 6.33
C PRO A 219 1.20 27.84 7.54
N ASN A 220 0.05 27.18 7.33
CA ASN A 220 -0.98 26.96 8.34
C ASN A 220 -0.84 25.60 9.04
N TYR A 221 0.18 24.78 8.68
CA TYR A 221 0.33 23.46 9.28
C TYR A 221 0.50 23.54 10.80
N TRP A 222 -0.28 22.74 11.50
CA TRP A 222 -0.36 22.76 12.97
C TRP A 222 0.89 22.17 13.64
N ASP A 223 1.61 21.24 12.98
CA ASP A 223 2.78 20.53 13.50
C ASP A 223 4.04 20.92 12.72
N LYS A 224 4.40 22.19 12.81
CA LYS A 224 5.52 22.78 12.04
C LYS A 224 6.88 22.12 12.31
N ALA A 225 7.05 21.50 13.48
CA ALA A 225 8.30 20.80 13.82
C ALA A 225 8.53 19.55 12.94
N ASN A 226 7.46 18.99 12.36
CA ASN A 226 7.50 17.84 11.47
C ASN A 226 7.41 18.20 9.96
N VAL A 227 7.67 19.46 9.60
CA VAL A 227 7.92 19.87 8.20
C VAL A 227 9.42 19.79 7.95
N HIS A 228 9.86 18.76 7.25
CA HIS A 228 11.28 18.43 7.11
C HIS A 228 11.92 18.97 5.83
N TRP A 229 11.14 19.37 4.83
CA TRP A 229 11.62 19.77 3.51
C TRP A 229 11.07 21.13 3.11
N ASP A 230 11.92 21.95 2.47
CA ASP A 230 11.50 23.24 1.92
C ASP A 230 10.69 23.06 0.63
N LYS A 231 10.82 21.89 -0.01
CA LYS A 231 10.13 21.50 -1.23
C LYS A 231 10.05 19.98 -1.34
N VAL A 232 8.93 19.47 -1.81
CA VAL A 232 8.78 18.06 -2.20
C VAL A 232 8.38 17.99 -3.66
N THR A 233 9.06 17.16 -4.44
CA THR A 233 8.75 16.95 -5.85
C THR A 233 8.51 15.46 -6.10
N ILE A 234 7.34 15.11 -6.65
CA ILE A 234 7.04 13.76 -7.11
C ILE A 234 7.15 13.73 -8.63
N LYS A 235 8.03 12.88 -9.17
CA LYS A 235 8.23 12.64 -10.61
C LYS A 235 7.61 11.32 -11.03
N ILE A 236 6.91 11.31 -12.16
CA ILE A 236 6.35 10.10 -12.73
C ILE A 236 7.39 9.44 -13.65
N ILE A 237 7.82 8.24 -13.28
CA ILE A 237 8.82 7.45 -14.00
C ILE A 237 8.28 6.02 -14.13
N PRO A 238 7.54 5.69 -15.20
CA PRO A 238 6.77 4.44 -15.30
C PRO A 238 7.60 3.15 -15.27
N ASN A 239 8.84 3.20 -15.69
CA ASN A 239 9.70 2.02 -15.80
C ASN A 239 10.57 1.83 -14.55
N LEU A 240 10.56 0.64 -13.95
CA LEU A 240 11.31 0.30 -12.72
C LEU A 240 12.84 0.50 -12.88
N ASN A 241 13.40 0.11 -14.03
CA ASN A 241 14.84 0.31 -14.26
C ASN A 241 15.18 1.80 -14.39
N SER A 242 14.27 2.60 -14.97
CA SER A 242 14.44 4.05 -15.04
C SER A 242 14.32 4.70 -13.66
N LEU A 243 13.44 4.21 -12.77
CA LEU A 243 13.37 4.61 -11.36
C LEU A 243 14.69 4.34 -10.64
N LEU A 244 15.22 3.13 -10.76
CA LEU A 244 16.51 2.77 -10.17
C LEU A 244 17.64 3.65 -10.72
N ASN A 245 17.68 3.91 -12.01
CA ASN A 245 18.69 4.79 -12.62
C ASN A 245 18.55 6.24 -12.14
N ALA A 246 17.34 6.74 -11.93
CA ALA A 246 17.09 8.07 -11.38
C ALA A 246 17.57 8.19 -9.91
N LEU A 247 17.41 7.14 -9.10
CA LEU A 247 18.00 7.07 -7.75
C LEU A 247 19.55 7.05 -7.81
N LYS A 248 20.14 6.20 -8.64
CA LYS A 248 21.59 6.07 -8.81
C LYS A 248 22.25 7.37 -9.28
N SER A 249 21.58 8.12 -10.14
CA SER A 249 22.07 9.42 -10.65
C SER A 249 21.74 10.59 -9.73
N GLY A 250 21.00 10.36 -8.64
CA GLY A 250 20.56 11.42 -7.74
C GLY A 250 19.53 12.38 -8.34
N GLN A 251 18.77 11.95 -9.36
CA GLN A 251 17.64 12.70 -9.90
C GLN A 251 16.41 12.62 -8.97
N ILE A 252 16.26 11.52 -8.25
CA ILE A 252 15.30 11.33 -7.17
C ILE A 252 16.02 10.83 -5.92
N ASP A 253 15.42 10.99 -4.75
CA ASP A 253 15.99 10.64 -3.46
C ASP A 253 15.30 9.44 -2.81
N PHE A 254 14.03 9.20 -3.17
CA PHE A 254 13.17 8.16 -2.59
C PHE A 254 12.21 7.59 -3.63
N SER A 255 11.90 6.30 -3.54
CA SER A 255 10.95 5.60 -4.42
C SER A 255 10.50 4.28 -3.81
N THR A 256 9.37 3.75 -4.29
CA THR A 256 9.09 2.32 -4.12
C THR A 256 10.21 1.50 -4.77
N GLY A 257 10.58 0.39 -4.14
CA GLY A 257 11.59 -0.56 -4.62
C GLY A 257 10.96 -1.86 -5.08
N ASP A 258 11.66 -2.56 -5.97
CA ASP A 258 11.26 -3.88 -6.44
C ASP A 258 12.36 -4.90 -6.16
N TYR A 259 12.01 -6.04 -5.58
CA TYR A 259 12.98 -7.06 -5.17
C TYR A 259 13.81 -7.59 -6.36
N THR A 260 13.31 -7.53 -7.61
CA THR A 260 14.06 -7.95 -8.80
C THR A 260 15.23 -7.03 -9.12
N THR A 261 15.19 -5.77 -8.68
CA THR A 261 16.25 -4.78 -8.86
C THR A 261 17.05 -4.51 -7.58
N ALA A 262 16.69 -5.17 -6.47
CA ALA A 262 17.27 -4.90 -5.15
C ALA A 262 18.78 -5.13 -5.07
N ALA A 263 19.29 -6.21 -5.66
CA ALA A 263 20.72 -6.49 -5.67
C ALA A 263 21.53 -5.40 -6.40
N GLU A 264 20.98 -4.81 -7.47
CA GLU A 264 21.59 -3.70 -8.20
C GLU A 264 21.53 -2.41 -7.37
N ALA A 265 20.42 -2.15 -6.70
CA ALA A 265 20.26 -1.01 -5.80
C ALA A 265 21.26 -1.08 -4.63
N GLU A 266 21.39 -2.22 -3.96
CA GLU A 266 22.36 -2.47 -2.88
C GLU A 266 23.81 -2.26 -3.37
N LYS A 267 24.16 -2.82 -4.55
CA LYS A 267 25.49 -2.63 -5.16
C LYS A 267 25.78 -1.18 -5.48
N ALA A 268 24.77 -0.40 -5.82
CA ALA A 268 24.91 1.04 -6.05
C ALA A 268 25.00 1.87 -4.76
N GLY A 269 24.90 1.23 -3.58
CA GLY A 269 24.99 1.89 -2.28
C GLY A 269 23.71 2.63 -1.88
N LEU A 270 22.58 2.30 -2.48
CA LEU A 270 21.27 2.77 -2.06
C LEU A 270 20.84 2.04 -0.78
N GLN A 271 20.02 2.70 0.01
CA GLN A 271 19.30 2.08 1.11
C GLN A 271 18.13 1.29 0.54
N THR A 272 18.01 0.03 0.90
CA THR A 272 16.91 -0.84 0.48
C THR A 272 16.24 -1.42 1.71
N HIS A 273 14.92 -1.33 1.75
CA HIS A 273 14.13 -1.92 2.81
C HIS A 273 12.96 -2.71 2.21
N PHE A 274 12.71 -3.90 2.76
CA PHE A 274 11.64 -4.79 2.31
C PHE A 274 10.84 -5.29 3.51
N THR A 275 9.53 -5.19 3.40
CA THR A 275 8.58 -5.62 4.43
C THR A 275 7.67 -6.70 3.86
N PRO A 276 7.39 -7.79 4.57
CA PRO A 276 6.32 -8.71 4.23
C PRO A 276 4.99 -7.96 4.11
N ASN A 277 4.32 -8.06 2.96
CA ASN A 277 3.10 -7.28 2.73
C ASN A 277 1.95 -8.12 2.20
N VAL A 278 2.17 -8.82 1.09
CA VAL A 278 1.11 -9.55 0.37
C VAL A 278 1.31 -11.04 0.57
N PHE A 279 0.37 -11.75 1.20
CA PHE A 279 0.39 -13.20 1.10
C PHE A 279 0.01 -13.64 -0.32
N SER A 280 0.72 -14.61 -0.85
CA SER A 280 0.52 -15.10 -2.20
C SER A 280 0.44 -16.63 -2.21
N GLY A 281 -0.52 -17.17 -2.97
CA GLY A 281 -0.75 -18.61 -3.04
C GLY A 281 -2.05 -18.97 -3.73
N LEU A 282 -2.74 -20.02 -3.27
CA LEU A 282 -4.04 -20.44 -3.78
C LEU A 282 -5.16 -20.15 -2.79
N ASN A 283 -6.27 -19.64 -3.29
CA ASN A 283 -7.57 -19.66 -2.64
C ASN A 283 -8.34 -20.89 -3.14
N LEU A 284 -8.64 -21.83 -2.26
CA LEU A 284 -9.41 -23.03 -2.54
C LEU A 284 -10.89 -22.69 -2.38
N LEU A 285 -11.49 -22.13 -3.43
CA LEU A 285 -12.79 -21.45 -3.41
C LEU A 285 -13.96 -22.40 -3.18
N ASP A 286 -13.97 -23.55 -3.88
CA ASP A 286 -15.11 -24.49 -3.90
C ASP A 286 -15.07 -25.48 -2.74
N ARG A 287 -15.16 -24.96 -1.53
CA ARG A 287 -15.10 -25.75 -0.29
C ARG A 287 -16.34 -26.62 -0.05
N GLY A 288 -17.38 -26.42 -0.84
CA GLY A 288 -18.58 -27.25 -0.87
C GLY A 288 -18.60 -28.31 -1.97
N GLY A 289 -17.59 -28.33 -2.85
CA GLY A 289 -17.42 -29.37 -3.87
C GLY A 289 -18.41 -29.33 -5.03
N LYS A 290 -18.91 -28.15 -5.42
CA LYS A 290 -19.83 -28.00 -6.54
C LYS A 290 -19.18 -28.29 -7.89
N LEU A 291 -17.97 -27.78 -8.13
CA LEU A 291 -17.21 -27.93 -9.36
C LEU A 291 -16.07 -28.92 -9.17
N ALA A 292 -15.50 -28.97 -7.97
CA ALA A 292 -14.42 -29.88 -7.59
C ALA A 292 -14.80 -30.61 -6.29
N PRO A 293 -15.54 -31.75 -6.38
CA PRO A 293 -15.98 -32.51 -5.19
C PRO A 293 -14.86 -32.83 -4.20
N GLN A 294 -13.62 -32.96 -4.72
CA GLN A 294 -12.43 -33.22 -3.93
C GLN A 294 -12.17 -32.14 -2.88
N LEU A 295 -12.43 -30.84 -3.20
CA LEU A 295 -12.18 -29.74 -2.29
C LEU A 295 -13.17 -29.67 -1.11
N ALA A 296 -14.26 -30.43 -1.12
CA ALA A 296 -15.16 -30.55 0.03
C ALA A 296 -14.48 -31.21 1.22
N ASP A 297 -13.57 -32.16 0.97
CA ASP A 297 -12.83 -32.84 2.03
C ASP A 297 -11.66 -31.97 2.51
N GLN A 298 -11.64 -31.65 3.81
CA GLN A 298 -10.56 -30.88 4.43
C GLN A 298 -9.19 -31.56 4.25
N ARG A 299 -9.14 -32.90 4.28
CA ARG A 299 -7.89 -33.68 4.09
C ARG A 299 -7.27 -33.42 2.72
N VAL A 300 -8.08 -33.24 1.68
CA VAL A 300 -7.60 -32.88 0.34
C VAL A 300 -6.99 -31.47 0.34
N ARG A 301 -7.62 -30.49 0.99
CA ARG A 301 -7.08 -29.13 1.09
C ARG A 301 -5.79 -29.09 1.92
N GLN A 302 -5.72 -29.90 2.98
CA GLN A 302 -4.48 -30.08 3.76
C GLN A 302 -3.39 -30.78 2.95
N ALA A 303 -3.74 -31.80 2.14
CA ALA A 303 -2.80 -32.47 1.23
C ALA A 303 -2.18 -31.49 0.23
N ILE A 304 -2.97 -30.58 -0.34
CA ILE A 304 -2.48 -29.50 -1.20
C ILE A 304 -1.43 -28.67 -0.43
N ASN A 305 -1.69 -28.31 0.83
CA ASN A 305 -0.77 -27.54 1.66
C ASN A 305 0.52 -28.29 1.98
N TYR A 306 0.47 -29.60 2.31
CA TYR A 306 1.66 -30.43 2.55
C TYR A 306 2.50 -30.68 1.30
N ALA A 307 1.89 -30.61 0.11
CA ALA A 307 2.58 -30.84 -1.16
C ALA A 307 3.38 -29.63 -1.66
N ILE A 308 3.30 -28.48 -0.98
CA ILE A 308 3.95 -27.23 -1.39
C ILE A 308 5.25 -27.00 -0.57
N ASP A 309 6.39 -27.07 -1.24
CA ASP A 309 7.67 -26.60 -0.70
C ASP A 309 7.73 -25.08 -0.83
N ARG A 310 7.23 -24.42 0.20
CA ARG A 310 7.11 -22.96 0.27
C ARG A 310 8.46 -22.28 0.16
N ARG A 311 9.46 -22.80 0.87
CA ARG A 311 10.80 -22.23 0.89
C ARG A 311 11.39 -22.20 -0.53
N SER A 312 11.35 -23.30 -1.24
CA SER A 312 11.92 -23.37 -2.59
C SER A 312 11.24 -22.42 -3.58
N ILE A 313 9.91 -22.24 -3.46
CA ILE A 313 9.15 -21.30 -4.32
C ILE A 313 9.47 -19.85 -3.95
N VAL A 314 9.46 -19.51 -2.67
CA VAL A 314 9.76 -18.16 -2.17
C VAL A 314 11.18 -17.75 -2.57
N ASP A 315 12.16 -18.62 -2.35
CA ASP A 315 13.56 -18.35 -2.70
C ASP A 315 13.75 -18.18 -4.22
N ALA A 316 13.00 -18.92 -5.03
CA ALA A 316 13.05 -18.81 -6.49
C ALA A 316 12.39 -17.52 -7.02
N ILE A 317 11.30 -17.05 -6.40
CA ILE A 317 10.52 -15.89 -6.89
C ILE A 317 10.99 -14.59 -6.23
N TYR A 318 11.16 -14.58 -4.90
CA TYR A 318 11.42 -13.36 -4.11
C TYR A 318 12.85 -13.30 -3.54
N GLY A 319 13.64 -14.40 -3.66
CA GLY A 319 14.97 -14.50 -3.09
C GLY A 319 14.94 -14.29 -1.56
N LYS A 320 15.96 -13.61 -1.05
CA LYS A 320 16.10 -13.30 0.39
C LYS A 320 15.05 -12.30 0.94
N TYR A 321 14.25 -11.69 0.06
CA TYR A 321 13.31 -10.62 0.44
C TYR A 321 11.92 -11.14 0.77
N GLY A 322 11.55 -12.34 0.33
CA GLY A 322 10.30 -13.00 0.70
C GLY A 322 10.46 -13.92 1.90
N SER A 323 9.36 -14.31 2.51
CA SER A 323 9.33 -15.32 3.58
C SER A 323 8.17 -16.30 3.37
N PRO A 324 8.39 -17.61 3.61
CA PRO A 324 7.32 -18.60 3.51
C PRO A 324 6.30 -18.40 4.63
N THR A 325 5.04 -18.74 4.34
CA THR A 325 3.96 -18.73 5.34
C THR A 325 2.84 -19.69 4.95
N THR A 326 2.06 -20.12 5.94
CA THR A 326 0.78 -20.79 5.77
C THR A 326 -0.40 -19.90 6.13
N GLN A 327 -0.15 -18.63 6.49
CA GLN A 327 -1.10 -17.70 7.05
C GLN A 327 -1.56 -16.64 6.05
N THR A 328 -2.70 -16.02 6.34
CA THR A 328 -3.31 -14.97 5.51
C THR A 328 -3.13 -13.57 6.09
N THR A 329 -2.62 -13.44 7.31
CA THR A 329 -2.31 -12.16 7.96
C THR A 329 -0.87 -12.12 8.48
N HIS A 330 -0.30 -10.92 8.51
CA HIS A 330 0.97 -10.62 9.18
C HIS A 330 0.80 -9.55 10.28
N GLY A 331 -0.46 -9.13 10.51
CA GLY A 331 -0.86 -8.17 11.53
C GLY A 331 -1.41 -8.85 12.79
N ALA A 332 -2.40 -8.21 13.40
CA ALA A 332 -3.13 -8.79 14.51
C ALA A 332 -3.76 -10.12 14.09
N GLY A 333 -3.42 -11.19 14.77
CA GLY A 333 -3.82 -12.56 14.41
C GLY A 333 -2.69 -13.43 13.86
N TYR A 334 -1.54 -12.86 13.52
CA TYR A 334 -0.37 -13.65 13.11
C TYR A 334 0.18 -14.47 14.29
N LEU A 335 0.43 -15.75 14.04
CA LEU A 335 0.98 -16.72 14.99
C LEU A 335 2.22 -17.38 14.37
N LYS A 336 3.39 -17.07 14.87
CA LYS A 336 4.66 -17.56 14.30
C LYS A 336 4.73 -19.08 14.16
N GLU A 337 4.18 -19.82 15.09
CA GLU A 337 4.13 -21.29 15.08
C GLU A 337 3.28 -21.86 13.94
N LEU A 338 2.39 -21.07 13.36
CA LEU A 338 1.57 -21.52 12.22
C LEU A 338 2.31 -21.44 10.89
N ASP A 339 3.43 -20.74 10.78
CA ASP A 339 4.21 -20.71 9.52
C ASP A 339 4.73 -22.10 9.12
N ASP A 340 4.94 -22.98 10.10
CA ASP A 340 5.37 -24.36 9.91
C ASP A 340 4.24 -25.39 10.08
N LYS A 341 2.98 -24.97 10.07
CA LYS A 341 1.81 -25.87 10.25
C LYS A 341 1.75 -26.96 9.18
N TYR A 342 2.14 -26.64 7.95
CA TYR A 342 2.17 -27.57 6.81
C TYR A 342 3.59 -27.64 6.25
N PRO A 343 4.53 -28.36 6.90
CA PRO A 343 5.86 -28.59 6.35
C PRO A 343 5.73 -29.38 5.04
N TYR A 344 6.68 -29.18 4.13
CA TYR A 344 6.71 -29.91 2.87
C TYR A 344 6.85 -31.42 3.11
N ASP A 345 5.77 -32.16 2.88
CA ASP A 345 5.69 -33.62 3.04
C ASP A 345 4.79 -34.25 1.97
N PRO A 346 5.36 -34.54 0.78
CA PRO A 346 4.61 -35.20 -0.30
C PRO A 346 4.08 -36.59 0.07
N ALA A 347 4.73 -37.29 1.00
CA ALA A 347 4.27 -38.61 1.45
C ALA A 347 2.99 -38.46 2.28
N LYS A 348 2.95 -37.49 3.21
CA LYS A 348 1.74 -37.14 3.97
C LYS A 348 0.61 -36.64 3.05
N ALA A 349 0.94 -35.82 2.04
CA ALA A 349 -0.02 -35.38 1.05
C ALA A 349 -0.68 -36.56 0.31
N LYS A 350 0.12 -37.52 -0.19
CA LYS A 350 -0.41 -38.73 -0.84
C LYS A 350 -1.24 -39.59 0.10
N GLN A 351 -0.82 -39.73 1.35
CA GLN A 351 -1.60 -40.43 2.37
C GLN A 351 -2.99 -39.80 2.53
N LEU A 352 -3.05 -38.48 2.76
CA LEU A 352 -4.30 -37.75 2.94
C LEU A 352 -5.21 -37.83 1.70
N LEU A 353 -4.65 -37.76 0.49
CA LEU A 353 -5.38 -37.95 -0.76
C LEU A 353 -5.99 -39.35 -0.84
N ALA A 354 -5.23 -40.38 -0.51
CA ALA A 354 -5.72 -41.77 -0.50
C ALA A 354 -6.83 -41.99 0.54
N GLU A 355 -6.67 -41.46 1.75
CA GLU A 355 -7.67 -41.49 2.82
C GLU A 355 -8.96 -40.76 2.44
N ALA A 356 -8.84 -39.70 1.61
CA ALA A 356 -9.98 -38.95 1.07
C ALA A 356 -10.62 -39.61 -0.17
N GLY A 357 -10.09 -40.75 -0.65
CA GLY A 357 -10.62 -41.49 -1.82
C GLY A 357 -10.01 -41.08 -3.16
N TYR A 358 -8.89 -40.34 -3.17
CA TYR A 358 -8.22 -39.85 -4.38
C TYR A 358 -6.77 -40.34 -4.49
N PRO A 359 -6.49 -41.67 -4.40
CA PRO A 359 -5.11 -42.21 -4.40
C PRO A 359 -4.35 -41.93 -5.71
N ASN A 360 -5.07 -41.72 -6.81
CA ASN A 360 -4.50 -41.42 -8.12
C ASN A 360 -4.49 -39.91 -8.45
N GLY A 361 -4.87 -39.07 -7.47
CA GLY A 361 -5.00 -37.63 -7.67
C GLY A 361 -6.22 -37.23 -8.52
N PHE A 362 -6.18 -35.99 -9.02
CA PHE A 362 -7.27 -35.38 -9.80
C PHE A 362 -6.78 -34.14 -10.57
N THR A 363 -7.65 -33.59 -11.44
CA THR A 363 -7.42 -32.31 -12.10
C THR A 363 -8.21 -31.21 -11.40
N LEU A 364 -7.54 -30.07 -11.13
CA LEU A 364 -8.12 -28.88 -10.51
C LEU A 364 -7.98 -27.68 -11.45
N SER A 365 -9.08 -27.04 -11.81
CA SER A 365 -9.07 -25.80 -12.59
C SER A 365 -8.75 -24.61 -11.67
N VAL A 366 -7.84 -23.74 -12.13
CA VAL A 366 -7.38 -22.57 -11.39
C VAL A 366 -7.36 -21.36 -12.30
N VAL A 367 -8.02 -20.26 -11.90
CA VAL A 367 -7.85 -18.97 -12.55
C VAL A 367 -6.66 -18.22 -11.95
N SER A 368 -5.84 -17.61 -12.81
CA SER A 368 -4.63 -16.89 -12.43
C SER A 368 -4.46 -15.60 -13.23
N THR A 369 -3.41 -14.85 -12.96
CA THR A 369 -3.07 -13.62 -13.64
C THR A 369 -1.54 -13.43 -13.67
N PRO A 370 -0.97 -12.80 -14.71
CA PRO A 370 0.45 -12.45 -14.71
C PRO A 370 0.80 -11.33 -13.72
N PHE A 371 -0.19 -10.56 -13.22
CA PHE A 371 0.05 -9.52 -12.23
C PHE A 371 0.61 -10.10 -10.93
N PHE A 372 1.52 -9.36 -10.29
CA PHE A 372 2.18 -9.75 -9.02
C PHE A 372 2.79 -11.15 -9.03
N ASN A 373 3.28 -11.59 -10.20
CA ASN A 373 3.84 -12.94 -10.42
C ASN A 373 2.86 -14.11 -10.17
N GLY A 374 1.55 -13.86 -10.27
CA GLY A 374 0.53 -14.87 -10.01
C GLY A 374 0.70 -16.12 -10.86
N ASP A 375 0.89 -15.98 -12.18
CA ASP A 375 1.10 -17.10 -13.08
C ASP A 375 2.38 -17.88 -12.75
N THR A 376 3.47 -17.18 -12.43
CA THR A 376 4.73 -17.80 -12.01
C THR A 376 4.56 -18.61 -10.73
N MET A 377 3.85 -18.06 -9.75
CA MET A 377 3.51 -18.72 -8.50
C MET A 377 2.67 -20.00 -8.74
N VAL A 378 1.61 -19.88 -9.53
CA VAL A 378 0.72 -21.01 -9.82
C VAL A 378 1.43 -22.10 -10.60
N GLN A 379 2.33 -21.76 -11.54
CA GLN A 379 3.14 -22.74 -12.28
C GLN A 379 4.12 -23.49 -11.35
N ALA A 380 4.75 -22.78 -10.41
CA ALA A 380 5.63 -23.42 -9.41
C ALA A 380 4.83 -24.39 -8.53
N ILE A 381 3.65 -23.98 -8.03
CA ILE A 381 2.74 -24.84 -7.28
C ILE A 381 2.30 -26.05 -8.12
N ALA A 382 1.94 -25.85 -9.40
CA ALA A 382 1.49 -26.92 -10.30
C ALA A 382 2.57 -28.00 -10.47
N GLY A 383 3.84 -27.59 -10.62
CA GLY A 383 4.98 -28.52 -10.69
C GLY A 383 5.07 -29.43 -9.46
N GLN A 384 4.89 -28.89 -8.28
CA GLN A 384 4.97 -29.65 -7.02
C GLN A 384 3.73 -30.52 -6.80
N LEU A 385 2.52 -30.01 -7.03
CA LEU A 385 1.26 -30.76 -6.88
C LEU A 385 1.18 -31.96 -7.83
N LYS A 386 1.80 -31.87 -9.01
CA LYS A 386 1.90 -32.99 -9.95
C LYS A 386 2.62 -34.21 -9.34
N SER A 387 3.58 -34.01 -8.44
CA SER A 387 4.32 -35.10 -7.78
C SER A 387 3.43 -35.95 -6.86
N VAL A 388 2.29 -35.41 -6.43
CA VAL A 388 1.31 -36.09 -5.59
C VAL A 388 0.03 -36.47 -6.35
N GLY A 389 0.02 -36.32 -7.70
CA GLY A 389 -1.07 -36.70 -8.57
C GLY A 389 -2.09 -35.59 -8.86
N ILE A 390 -1.92 -34.38 -8.33
CA ILE A 390 -2.83 -33.25 -8.60
C ILE A 390 -2.31 -32.45 -9.80
N THR A 391 -3.13 -32.38 -10.86
CA THR A 391 -2.82 -31.59 -12.07
C THR A 391 -3.61 -30.30 -12.05
N LEU A 392 -2.92 -29.14 -12.09
CA LEU A 392 -3.60 -27.84 -12.24
C LEU A 392 -3.84 -27.53 -13.72
N LYS A 393 -5.13 -27.20 -14.05
CA LYS A 393 -5.51 -26.62 -15.33
C LYS A 393 -5.62 -25.11 -15.13
N VAL A 394 -4.56 -24.41 -15.51
CA VAL A 394 -4.45 -22.96 -15.29
C VAL A 394 -5.08 -22.19 -16.44
N ASP A 395 -5.93 -21.21 -16.10
CA ASP A 395 -6.53 -20.25 -17.02
C ASP A 395 -6.08 -18.83 -16.60
N SER A 396 -5.14 -18.28 -17.34
CA SER A 396 -4.54 -16.98 -17.05
C SER A 396 -5.34 -15.84 -17.68
N LYS A 397 -5.63 -14.79 -16.90
CA LYS A 397 -6.31 -13.58 -17.32
C LYS A 397 -5.36 -12.40 -17.28
N SER A 398 -5.08 -11.79 -18.43
CA SER A 398 -4.20 -10.63 -18.56
C SER A 398 -4.86 -9.30 -18.15
N ASP A 399 -6.18 -9.23 -18.10
CA ASP A 399 -6.92 -8.11 -17.53
C ASP A 399 -7.24 -8.38 -16.06
N VAL A 400 -6.84 -7.48 -15.17
CA VAL A 400 -7.01 -7.64 -13.72
C VAL A 400 -8.48 -7.61 -13.30
N ASN A 401 -9.33 -6.84 -13.98
CA ASN A 401 -10.75 -6.77 -13.66
C ASN A 401 -11.46 -8.06 -14.11
N GLU A 402 -11.08 -8.61 -15.27
CA GLU A 402 -11.56 -9.93 -15.70
C GLU A 402 -11.14 -11.01 -14.70
N PHE A 403 -9.87 -11.02 -14.26
CA PHE A 403 -9.38 -11.94 -13.25
C PHE A 403 -10.21 -11.87 -11.96
N ILE A 404 -10.40 -10.66 -11.40
CA ILE A 404 -11.19 -10.45 -10.17
C ILE A 404 -12.63 -10.90 -10.38
N SER A 405 -13.25 -10.55 -11.51
CA SER A 405 -14.61 -10.97 -11.86
C SER A 405 -14.73 -12.50 -11.91
N LYS A 406 -13.78 -13.19 -12.54
CA LYS A 406 -13.76 -14.65 -12.63
C LYS A 406 -13.54 -15.32 -11.28
N MET A 407 -12.65 -14.79 -10.44
CA MET A 407 -12.44 -15.28 -9.07
C MET A 407 -13.71 -15.14 -8.21
N ALA A 408 -14.48 -14.05 -8.40
CA ALA A 408 -15.70 -13.76 -7.63
C ALA A 408 -16.96 -14.46 -8.16
N SER A 409 -16.95 -15.01 -9.38
CA SER A 409 -18.14 -15.53 -10.06
C SER A 409 -18.49 -16.99 -9.75
N ALA A 410 -17.71 -17.71 -8.93
CA ALA A 410 -17.84 -19.15 -8.66
C ALA A 410 -17.75 -20.02 -9.93
N GLU A 411 -17.03 -19.57 -10.95
CA GLU A 411 -16.77 -20.34 -12.18
C GLU A 411 -15.53 -21.25 -12.06
N TYR A 412 -14.64 -20.95 -11.09
CA TYR A 412 -13.41 -21.71 -10.84
C TYR A 412 -13.39 -22.26 -9.42
N PRO A 413 -13.02 -23.53 -9.22
CA PRO A 413 -12.93 -24.13 -7.88
C PRO A 413 -11.74 -23.61 -7.07
N ALA A 414 -10.72 -23.06 -7.74
CA ALA A 414 -9.58 -22.42 -7.10
C ALA A 414 -9.09 -21.24 -7.93
N ALA A 415 -8.41 -20.31 -7.26
CA ALA A 415 -7.82 -19.14 -7.89
C ALA A 415 -6.43 -18.86 -7.28
N TRP A 416 -5.54 -18.24 -8.05
CA TRP A 416 -4.44 -17.52 -7.42
C TRP A 416 -4.98 -16.41 -6.52
N ILE A 417 -4.32 -16.15 -5.42
CA ILE A 417 -4.60 -15.00 -4.56
C ILE A 417 -3.31 -14.33 -4.15
N GLY A 418 -3.28 -13.00 -4.28
CA GLY A 418 -2.32 -12.11 -3.66
C GLY A 418 -3.08 -11.02 -2.95
N PHE A 419 -2.94 -10.93 -1.62
CA PHE A 419 -3.71 -9.98 -0.82
C PHE A 419 -2.87 -9.41 0.31
N GLY A 420 -2.97 -8.07 0.50
CA GLY A 420 -2.28 -7.38 1.58
C GLY A 420 -2.83 -7.74 2.95
N THR A 421 -2.03 -7.55 3.97
CA THR A 421 -2.47 -7.70 5.35
C THR A 421 -3.58 -6.71 5.67
N LEU A 422 -4.67 -7.19 6.27
CA LEU A 422 -5.81 -6.41 6.74
C LEU A 422 -6.12 -6.75 8.20
N PRO A 423 -6.76 -5.84 8.94
CA PRO A 423 -7.43 -6.20 10.18
C PRO A 423 -8.37 -7.40 9.97
N MET A 424 -8.43 -8.31 10.91
CA MET A 424 -9.09 -9.61 10.71
C MET A 424 -10.59 -9.48 10.44
N PHE A 425 -11.27 -8.45 10.98
CA PHE A 425 -12.68 -8.22 10.66
C PHE A 425 -12.84 -7.68 9.23
N VAL A 426 -11.95 -6.78 8.76
CA VAL A 426 -11.91 -6.34 7.35
C VAL A 426 -11.62 -7.52 6.43
N ALA A 427 -10.71 -8.41 6.81
CA ALA A 427 -10.42 -9.65 6.08
C ALA A 427 -11.68 -10.53 5.96
N SER A 428 -12.53 -10.58 6.99
CA SER A 428 -13.80 -11.32 6.91
C SER A 428 -14.74 -10.77 5.82
N GLN A 429 -14.76 -9.47 5.65
CA GLN A 429 -15.63 -8.83 4.65
C GLN A 429 -15.12 -9.04 3.21
N ASN A 430 -13.84 -9.30 3.02
CA ASN A 430 -13.22 -9.43 1.70
C ASN A 430 -12.89 -10.88 1.34
N LEU A 431 -12.39 -11.68 2.28
CA LEU A 431 -11.73 -12.97 1.99
C LEU A 431 -12.56 -14.19 2.36
N TYR A 432 -13.10 -14.28 3.59
CA TYR A 432 -13.61 -15.54 4.11
C TYR A 432 -15.04 -15.51 4.65
N GLY A 433 -15.62 -14.35 4.92
CA GLY A 433 -17.02 -14.25 5.36
C GLY A 433 -17.99 -14.70 4.28
N PRO A 434 -19.26 -15.01 4.64
CA PRO A 434 -20.25 -15.56 3.70
C PRO A 434 -20.63 -14.59 2.59
N SER A 435 -20.44 -13.29 2.79
CA SER A 435 -20.68 -12.24 1.79
C SER A 435 -19.39 -11.68 1.17
N ALA A 436 -18.24 -12.24 1.52
CA ALA A 436 -16.96 -11.77 1.04
C ALA A 436 -16.80 -12.00 -0.47
N LEU A 437 -16.22 -11.01 -1.18
CA LEU A 437 -16.02 -11.06 -2.62
C LEU A 437 -15.20 -12.29 -3.04
N PHE A 438 -14.16 -12.63 -2.28
CA PHE A 438 -13.26 -13.74 -2.57
C PHE A 438 -13.66 -15.06 -1.88
N ASN A 439 -14.91 -15.14 -1.41
CA ASN A 439 -15.58 -16.38 -1.00
C ASN A 439 -16.77 -16.68 -1.94
N ALA A 440 -16.48 -16.81 -3.23
CA ALA A 440 -17.48 -16.89 -4.30
C ALA A 440 -18.55 -17.98 -4.10
N PHE A 441 -18.17 -19.12 -3.49
CA PHE A 441 -19.09 -20.22 -3.17
C PHE A 441 -19.85 -20.05 -1.86
N LYS A 442 -19.65 -18.93 -1.15
CA LYS A 442 -20.30 -18.60 0.13
C LYS A 442 -20.09 -19.69 1.20
N SER A 443 -18.92 -20.27 1.22
CA SER A 443 -18.53 -21.28 2.20
C SER A 443 -18.60 -20.71 3.62
N THR A 444 -19.07 -21.50 4.57
CA THR A 444 -19.18 -21.13 5.98
C THR A 444 -18.59 -22.21 6.87
N ASP A 445 -18.05 -21.80 8.00
CA ASP A 445 -17.66 -22.68 9.10
C ASP A 445 -18.29 -22.13 10.39
N PRO A 446 -18.96 -22.95 11.20
CA PRO A 446 -19.67 -22.46 12.41
C PRO A 446 -18.75 -21.78 13.42
N GLU A 447 -17.56 -22.32 13.65
CA GLU A 447 -16.60 -21.73 14.61
C GLU A 447 -16.02 -20.43 14.09
N LEU A 448 -15.64 -20.38 12.79
CA LEU A 448 -15.15 -19.17 12.15
C LEU A 448 -16.21 -18.07 12.17
N THR A 449 -17.48 -18.42 11.91
CA THR A 449 -18.62 -17.49 11.98
C THR A 449 -18.81 -16.95 13.39
N LYS A 450 -18.75 -17.82 14.40
CA LYS A 450 -18.86 -17.44 15.80
C LYS A 450 -17.74 -16.48 16.21
N LEU A 451 -16.49 -16.82 15.90
CA LEU A 451 -15.32 -15.98 16.21
C LEU A 451 -15.39 -14.61 15.52
N THR A 452 -15.82 -14.57 14.25
CA THR A 452 -15.99 -13.32 13.51
C THR A 452 -17.07 -12.43 14.13
N ASN A 453 -18.20 -13.01 14.55
CA ASN A 453 -19.26 -12.27 15.24
C ASN A 453 -18.81 -11.77 16.63
N GLU A 454 -17.99 -12.56 17.34
CA GLU A 454 -17.38 -12.17 18.60
C GLU A 454 -16.42 -10.98 18.38
N LEU A 455 -15.54 -11.06 17.37
CA LEU A 455 -14.62 -9.98 17.00
C LEU A 455 -15.37 -8.69 16.67
N ALA A 456 -16.47 -8.79 15.94
CA ALA A 456 -17.26 -7.63 15.50
C ALA A 456 -17.69 -6.73 16.66
N VAL A 457 -17.96 -7.31 17.84
CA VAL A 457 -18.49 -6.61 19.01
C VAL A 457 -17.51 -6.55 20.19
N ALA A 458 -16.34 -7.17 20.07
CA ALA A 458 -15.35 -7.25 21.12
C ALA A 458 -14.76 -5.87 21.48
N PRO A 459 -14.41 -5.65 22.75
CA PRO A 459 -13.55 -4.54 23.12
C PRO A 459 -12.19 -4.62 22.39
N GLN A 460 -11.61 -3.47 22.05
CA GLN A 460 -10.34 -3.40 21.33
C GLN A 460 -9.22 -4.23 22.01
N SER A 461 -9.21 -4.29 23.33
CA SER A 461 -8.22 -5.07 24.11
C SER A 461 -8.31 -6.59 23.92
N GLN A 462 -9.40 -7.10 23.36
CA GLN A 462 -9.62 -8.52 23.10
C GLN A 462 -9.48 -8.89 21.60
N ALA A 463 -9.46 -7.88 20.72
CA ALA A 463 -9.50 -8.09 19.28
C ALA A 463 -8.34 -8.95 18.78
N ALA A 464 -7.10 -8.73 19.26
CA ALA A 464 -5.93 -9.49 18.85
C ALA A 464 -6.07 -10.99 19.17
N ALA A 465 -6.46 -11.34 20.40
CA ALA A 465 -6.62 -12.73 20.82
C ALA A 465 -7.75 -13.47 20.08
N ILE A 466 -8.80 -12.75 19.64
CA ILE A 466 -9.85 -13.33 18.82
C ILE A 466 -9.35 -13.51 17.37
N SER A 467 -8.62 -12.53 16.86
CA SER A 467 -8.00 -12.59 15.52
C SER A 467 -7.04 -13.76 15.38
N GLU A 468 -6.23 -14.05 16.41
CA GLU A 468 -5.36 -15.24 16.46
C GLU A 468 -6.14 -16.56 16.32
N LYS A 469 -7.29 -16.67 17.01
CA LYS A 469 -8.16 -17.84 16.89
C LYS A 469 -8.78 -17.97 15.51
N ILE A 470 -9.15 -16.85 14.88
CA ILE A 470 -9.68 -16.84 13.51
C ILE A 470 -8.62 -17.33 12.53
N GLU A 471 -7.39 -16.80 12.62
CA GLU A 471 -6.31 -17.21 11.72
C GLU A 471 -5.96 -18.68 11.92
N ALA A 472 -5.82 -19.13 13.17
CA ALA A 472 -5.60 -20.55 13.47
C ALA A 472 -6.69 -21.45 12.86
N ARG A 473 -7.95 -21.01 12.89
CA ARG A 473 -9.06 -21.76 12.29
C ARG A 473 -8.98 -21.76 10.78
N LEU A 474 -8.66 -20.64 10.12
CA LEU A 474 -8.48 -20.56 8.66
C LEU A 474 -7.37 -21.49 8.17
N VAL A 475 -6.24 -21.50 8.90
CA VAL A 475 -5.10 -22.40 8.60
C VAL A 475 -5.51 -23.86 8.79
N ASP A 476 -6.19 -24.22 9.89
CA ASP A 476 -6.66 -25.59 10.14
C ASP A 476 -7.63 -26.07 9.06
N LEU A 477 -8.60 -25.25 8.66
CA LEU A 477 -9.55 -25.53 7.58
C LEU A 477 -8.87 -25.68 6.22
N ALA A 478 -7.64 -25.20 6.08
CA ALA A 478 -6.90 -25.14 4.82
C ALA A 478 -7.72 -24.49 3.70
N TRP A 479 -8.40 -23.39 4.01
CA TRP A 479 -9.19 -22.65 3.01
C TRP A 479 -8.33 -21.98 1.96
N TYR A 480 -7.09 -21.69 2.36
CA TYR A 480 -6.03 -21.17 1.52
C TYR A 480 -4.84 -22.12 1.51
N ALA A 481 -4.04 -22.04 0.49
CA ALA A 481 -2.69 -22.61 0.44
C ALA A 481 -1.70 -21.47 0.14
N PRO A 482 -1.42 -20.61 1.14
CA PRO A 482 -0.41 -19.57 1.02
C PRO A 482 0.96 -20.19 0.79
N VAL A 483 1.80 -19.52 0.02
CA VAL A 483 3.19 -19.93 -0.24
C VAL A 483 4.13 -19.03 0.55
N GLY A 484 3.90 -17.74 0.51
CA GLY A 484 4.77 -16.80 1.19
C GLY A 484 4.28 -15.37 1.11
N TRP A 485 5.00 -14.52 1.82
CA TRP A 485 4.84 -13.07 1.80
C TRP A 485 5.68 -12.48 0.67
N ALA A 486 5.00 -11.86 -0.29
CA ALA A 486 5.66 -11.01 -1.27
C ALA A 486 6.10 -9.71 -0.59
N PRO A 487 7.34 -9.26 -0.84
CA PRO A 487 7.88 -8.08 -0.18
C PRO A 487 7.37 -6.78 -0.83
N LEU A 488 7.06 -5.79 0.00
CA LEU A 488 6.97 -4.39 -0.40
C LEU A 488 8.33 -3.73 -0.15
N GLY A 489 8.91 -3.13 -1.19
CA GLY A 489 10.23 -2.51 -1.12
C GLY A 489 10.19 -0.99 -1.17
N GLN A 490 11.17 -0.36 -0.52
CA GLN A 490 11.51 1.05 -0.68
C GLN A 490 13.00 1.19 -0.94
N TYR A 491 13.34 2.18 -1.78
CA TYR A 491 14.72 2.57 -2.06
C TYR A 491 14.92 4.04 -1.73
N ALA A 492 16.04 4.33 -1.09
CA ALA A 492 16.42 5.69 -0.76
C ALA A 492 17.92 5.95 -1.01
N THR A 493 18.24 7.19 -1.33
CA THR A 493 19.63 7.67 -1.30
C THR A 493 20.07 7.93 0.14
N LYS A 494 21.38 8.10 0.37
CA LYS A 494 21.93 8.41 1.69
C LYS A 494 21.50 9.77 2.25
N LYS A 495 20.81 10.60 1.48
CA LYS A 495 20.20 11.85 1.97
C LYS A 495 19.00 11.62 2.90
N ILE A 496 18.40 10.45 2.83
CA ILE A 496 17.22 10.10 3.62
C ILE A 496 17.67 9.37 4.90
N ASP A 497 17.06 9.72 6.03
CA ASP A 497 17.27 9.00 7.28
C ASP A 497 16.87 7.53 7.12
N PRO A 498 17.77 6.56 7.40
CA PRO A 498 17.44 5.14 7.29
C PRO A 498 16.20 4.73 8.11
N ALA A 499 16.00 5.33 9.27
CA ALA A 499 14.84 5.05 10.13
C ALA A 499 13.51 5.48 9.47
N ALA A 500 13.55 6.46 8.58
CA ALA A 500 12.37 6.97 7.89
C ALA A 500 11.92 6.07 6.71
N VAL A 501 12.77 5.15 6.24
CA VAL A 501 12.43 4.20 5.17
C VAL A 501 12.10 2.82 5.69
N THR A 502 12.21 2.61 7.00
CA THR A 502 11.86 1.36 7.66
C THR A 502 10.36 1.32 7.88
N THR A 503 9.68 0.48 7.12
CA THR A 503 8.27 0.16 7.40
C THR A 503 8.17 -0.93 8.44
N THR A 504 7.08 -0.95 9.17
CA THR A 504 6.78 -2.08 10.04
C THR A 504 6.09 -3.20 9.28
N THR A 505 6.23 -4.38 9.84
CA THR A 505 5.35 -5.50 9.60
C THR A 505 3.99 -5.21 10.24
N GLY A 506 2.90 -5.55 9.57
CA GLY A 506 1.57 -5.43 10.14
C GLY A 506 0.55 -4.80 9.21
N GLU A 507 -0.50 -4.25 9.78
CA GLU A 507 -1.64 -3.69 9.05
C GLU A 507 -1.32 -2.39 8.29
N HIS A 508 -0.15 -1.78 8.55
CA HIS A 508 0.30 -0.54 7.94
C HIS A 508 1.70 -0.67 7.32
N PRO A 509 1.88 -1.48 6.28
CA PRO A 509 3.20 -1.76 5.71
C PRO A 509 3.74 -0.62 4.82
N ILE A 510 2.98 0.45 4.61
CA ILE A 510 3.35 1.56 3.72
C ILE A 510 4.12 2.62 4.50
N VAL A 511 5.25 3.08 3.95
CA VAL A 511 5.97 4.24 4.49
C VAL A 511 5.05 5.45 4.46
N THR A 512 4.89 6.08 5.61
CA THR A 512 4.22 7.36 5.72
C THR A 512 5.14 8.44 5.16
N ILE A 513 4.81 8.97 3.99
CA ILE A 513 5.69 9.91 3.27
C ILE A 513 6.01 11.17 4.07
N ILE A 514 5.13 11.56 4.99
CA ILE A 514 5.36 12.71 5.88
C ILE A 514 6.46 12.44 6.92
N ASP A 515 6.78 11.19 7.22
CA ASP A 515 7.85 10.81 8.14
C ASP A 515 9.22 10.70 7.44
N VAL A 516 9.27 10.81 6.12
CA VAL A 516 10.51 10.80 5.36
C VAL A 516 11.27 12.11 5.61
N LYS A 517 12.40 12.02 6.31
CA LYS A 517 13.21 13.16 6.76
C LYS A 517 14.65 13.04 6.28
N PRO A 518 15.39 14.16 6.23
CA PRO A 518 16.81 14.16 5.86
C PRO A 518 17.64 13.38 6.86
N ALA A 519 18.71 12.75 6.38
CA ALA A 519 19.74 12.14 7.23
C ALA A 519 20.42 13.19 8.11
N SER A 520 20.80 12.80 9.32
CA SER A 520 21.52 13.70 10.25
C SER A 520 22.82 14.17 9.61
N GLY A 521 22.96 15.49 9.37
CA GLY A 521 24.16 16.11 8.79
C GLY A 521 24.21 16.17 7.25
N SER A 522 23.06 15.93 6.58
CA SER A 522 22.92 16.13 5.12
C SER A 522 22.54 17.57 4.78
#